data_f57d59cd3d810fcd5bc7137a1aaf55ee
#
_entry.id   f57d59cd3d810fcd5bc7137a1aaf55ee
#
_cell.length_a   1.000
_cell.length_b   1.000
_cell.length_c   1.000
_cell.angle_alpha   90.00
_cell.angle_beta   90.00
_cell.angle_gamma   90.00
#
_symmetry.space_group_name_H-M   'P 1'
#
loop_
_entity.id
_entity.type
_entity.pdbx_description
1 polymer ?
#
loop_
_entity_poly.entity_id
_entity_poly.type
_entity_poly.pdbx_seq_one_letter_code
_entity_poly.pdbx_strand_id
1 'polypeptide(L)' 'MTTIRDARKAAGLSQQGVTDTLGIPRRTLQDWESGKRTPPGWAEALVVEKLNKIAKDNQARMTEEK' A
#
# COMPACT_ATOMS: atom_id res chain seq x y z
N MET A 1 -8.24 6.08 10.97
CA MET A 1 -7.26 6.63 10.05
C MET A 1 -6.57 5.50 9.29
N THR A 2 -6.48 5.60 7.98
CA THR A 2 -5.90 4.53 7.17
C THR A 2 -4.38 4.56 7.22
N THR A 3 -3.78 3.47 7.67
CA THR A 3 -2.33 3.36 7.68
C THR A 3 -1.86 2.72 6.37
N ILE A 4 -0.54 2.79 6.14
CA ILE A 4 0.05 2.13 4.97
C ILE A 4 -0.25 0.63 5.01
N ARG A 5 -0.14 0.03 6.19
CA ARG A 5 -0.42 -1.40 6.36
C ARG A 5 -1.87 -1.71 5.99
N ASP A 6 -2.82 -0.90 6.49
CA ASP A 6 -4.23 -1.13 6.20
C ASP A 6 -4.49 -0.99 4.70
N ALA A 7 -3.93 0.03 4.07
CA ALA A 7 -4.11 0.24 2.65
C ALA A 7 -3.50 -0.89 1.84
N ARG A 8 -2.35 -1.40 2.29
CA ARG A 8 -1.70 -2.53 1.63
C ARG A 8 -2.58 -3.78 1.67
N LYS A 9 -3.13 -4.06 2.84
CA LYS A 9 -4.01 -5.22 2.99
C LYS A 9 -5.26 -5.09 2.14
N ALA A 10 -5.83 -3.89 2.09
CA ALA A 10 -7.00 -3.65 1.27
C ALA A 10 -6.70 -3.84 -0.21
N ALA A 11 -5.47 -3.56 -0.63
CA ALA A 11 -5.05 -3.76 -2.01
C ALA A 11 -4.69 -5.22 -2.31
N GLY A 12 -4.67 -6.07 -1.29
CA GLY A 12 -4.34 -7.48 -1.47
C GLY A 12 -2.87 -7.74 -1.75
N LEU A 13 -1.99 -6.83 -1.34
CA LEU A 13 -0.57 -6.95 -1.64
C LEU A 13 0.22 -7.36 -0.40
N SER A 14 1.26 -8.16 -0.64
CA SER A 14 2.26 -8.44 0.38
C SER A 14 3.23 -7.26 0.46
N GLN A 15 4.12 -7.27 1.47
CA GLN A 15 5.17 -6.25 1.54
C GLN A 15 6.05 -6.29 0.30
N GLN A 16 6.37 -7.48 -0.17
CA GLN A 16 7.15 -7.62 -1.40
C GLN A 16 6.39 -7.06 -2.59
N GLY A 17 5.07 -7.30 -2.64
CA GLY A 17 4.25 -6.76 -3.71
C GLY A 17 4.27 -5.25 -3.76
N VAL A 18 4.24 -4.59 -2.60
CA VAL A 18 4.33 -3.14 -2.54
C VAL A 18 5.70 -2.67 -3.01
N THR A 19 6.75 -3.36 -2.58
CA THR A 19 8.10 -3.03 -3.03
C THR A 19 8.21 -3.10 -4.54
N ASP A 20 7.68 -4.16 -5.13
CA ASP A 20 7.75 -4.36 -6.58
C ASP A 20 6.90 -3.34 -7.34
N THR A 21 5.76 -3.00 -6.80
CA THR A 21 4.79 -2.14 -7.49
C THR A 21 5.09 -0.67 -7.33
N LEU A 22 5.44 -0.24 -6.12
CA LEU A 22 5.64 1.18 -5.81
C LEU A 22 7.10 1.58 -5.75
N GLY A 23 8.02 0.62 -5.74
CA GLY A 23 9.44 0.94 -5.69
C GLY A 23 9.94 1.33 -4.30
N ILE A 24 9.18 1.05 -3.26
CA ILE A 24 9.60 1.33 -1.89
C ILE A 24 10.50 0.20 -1.41
N PRO A 25 11.71 0.51 -0.88
CA PRO A 25 12.54 -0.56 -0.34
C PRO A 25 11.79 -1.35 0.73
N ARG A 26 11.93 -2.67 0.69
CA ARG A 26 11.20 -3.52 1.61
C ARG A 26 11.50 -3.18 3.07
N ARG A 27 12.76 -2.90 3.36
CA ARG A 27 13.16 -2.55 4.73
C ARG A 27 12.48 -1.27 5.19
N THR A 28 12.40 -0.28 4.31
CA THR A 28 11.74 0.97 4.63
C THR A 28 10.26 0.73 4.93
N LEU A 29 9.61 -0.07 4.11
CA LEU A 29 8.21 -0.40 4.32
C LEU A 29 8.01 -1.12 5.65
N GLN A 30 8.87 -2.08 5.97
CA GLN A 30 8.80 -2.81 7.24
C GLN A 30 8.94 -1.86 8.42
N ASP A 31 9.88 -0.94 8.35
CA ASP A 31 10.10 0.03 9.43
C ASP A 31 8.87 0.91 9.62
N TRP A 32 8.25 1.33 8.51
CA TRP A 32 7.04 2.16 8.59
C TRP A 32 5.88 1.38 9.19
N GLU A 33 5.71 0.12 8.81
CA GLU A 33 4.59 -0.67 9.30
C GLU A 33 4.76 -1.09 10.76
N SER A 34 5.99 -1.31 11.19
CA SER A 34 6.26 -1.73 12.56
C SER A 34 6.31 -0.56 13.55
N GLY A 35 6.34 0.68 13.03
CA GLY A 35 6.45 1.86 13.87
C GLY A 35 7.88 2.22 14.23
N LYS A 36 8.86 1.50 13.70
CA LYS A 36 10.25 1.78 13.95
C LYS A 36 10.65 3.14 13.37
N ARG A 37 10.08 3.49 12.22
CA ARG A 37 10.26 4.79 11.62
C ARG A 37 8.91 5.30 11.15
N THR A 38 8.75 6.62 11.17
CA THR A 38 7.51 7.25 10.71
C THR A 38 7.76 7.86 9.35
N PRO A 39 6.94 7.53 8.34
CA PRO A 39 7.09 8.16 7.03
C PRO A 39 6.74 9.63 7.09
N PRO A 40 7.38 10.47 6.27
CA PRO A 40 6.93 11.85 6.14
C PRO A 40 5.46 11.89 5.72
N GLY A 41 4.74 12.91 6.17
CA GLY A 41 3.32 12.99 5.86
C GLY A 41 3.01 12.91 4.38
N TRP A 42 3.81 13.58 3.55
CA TRP A 42 3.59 13.55 2.10
C TRP A 42 3.83 12.15 1.52
N ALA A 43 4.80 11.42 2.07
CA ALA A 43 5.09 10.07 1.58
C ALA A 43 3.99 9.10 1.97
N GLU A 44 3.51 9.20 3.21
CA GLU A 44 2.41 8.36 3.65
C GLU A 44 1.16 8.60 2.81
N ALA A 45 0.84 9.86 2.54
CA ALA A 45 -0.32 10.19 1.73
C ALA A 45 -0.22 9.62 0.33
N LEU A 46 0.95 9.74 -0.30
CA LEU A 46 1.15 9.21 -1.65
C LEU A 46 1.04 7.70 -1.69
N VAL A 47 1.64 7.01 -0.71
CA VAL A 47 1.61 5.56 -0.67
C VAL A 47 0.18 5.07 -0.47
N VAL A 48 -0.53 5.66 0.49
CA VAL A 48 -1.91 5.27 0.76
C VAL A 48 -2.78 5.52 -0.46
N GLU A 49 -2.59 6.65 -1.13
CA GLU A 49 -3.36 6.98 -2.32
C GLU A 49 -3.13 5.95 -3.43
N LYS A 50 -1.88 5.59 -3.68
CA LYS A 50 -1.57 4.59 -4.70
C LYS A 50 -2.14 3.23 -4.35
N LEU A 51 -2.06 2.83 -3.10
CA LEU A 51 -2.60 1.55 -2.67
C LEU A 51 -4.12 1.52 -2.76
N ASN A 52 -4.77 2.62 -2.41
CA ASN A 52 -6.22 2.71 -2.54
C ASN A 52 -6.66 2.60 -3.99
N LYS A 53 -5.88 3.18 -4.90
CA LYS A 53 -6.18 3.09 -6.33
C LYS A 53 -6.06 1.65 -6.80
N ILE A 54 -5.06 0.93 -6.35
CA ILE A 54 -4.87 -0.48 -6.70
C ILE A 54 -6.04 -1.31 -6.17
N ALA A 55 -6.44 -1.06 -4.93
CA ALA A 55 -7.57 -1.78 -4.34
C ALA A 55 -8.84 -1.54 -5.14
N LYS A 56 -9.06 -0.31 -5.57
CA LYS A 56 -10.23 0.04 -6.34
C LYS A 56 -10.22 -0.63 -7.71
N ASP A 57 -9.05 -0.64 -8.35
CA ASP A 57 -8.91 -1.30 -9.65
C ASP A 57 -9.17 -2.81 -9.53
N ASN A 58 -8.68 -3.42 -8.46
CA ASN A 58 -8.91 -4.85 -8.24
C ASN A 58 -10.39 -5.14 -8.05
N GLN A 59 -11.10 -4.30 -7.33
CA GLN A 59 -12.54 -4.48 -7.15
C GLN A 59 -13.28 -4.33 -8.46
N ALA A 60 -12.92 -3.35 -9.26
CA ALA A 60 -13.55 -3.14 -10.55
C ALA A 60 -13.30 -4.31 -11.47
N ARG A 61 -12.07 -4.84 -11.45
CA ARG A 61 -11.71 -5.98 -12.28
C ARG A 61 -12.52 -7.21 -11.89
N MET A 62 -12.69 -7.45 -10.60
CA MET A 62 -13.48 -8.57 -10.13
C MET A 62 -14.93 -8.46 -10.58
N THR A 63 -15.46 -7.25 -10.58
CA THR A 63 -16.84 -7.01 -11.00
C THR A 63 -17.00 -7.31 -12.49
N GLU A 64 -16.01 -6.95 -13.29
CA GLU A 64 -16.09 -7.13 -14.73
C GLU A 64 -16.03 -8.59 -15.15
N GLU A 65 -15.44 -9.43 -14.34
CA GLU A 65 -15.25 -10.84 -14.71
C GLU A 65 -16.52 -11.65 -14.56
N LYS A 66 -17.54 -11.06 -14.02
CA LYS A 66 -18.81 -11.73 -13.99
C LYS A 66 -19.47 -11.72 -15.36
#